data_ce92c77f3920c3b5978a0126dc06d570
#
_entry.id   ce92c77f3920c3b5978a0126dc06d570
#
_cell.length_a   1.000
_cell.length_b   1.000
_cell.length_c   1.000
_cell.angle_alpha   90.00
_cell.angle_beta   90.00
_cell.angle_gamma   90.00
#
_symmetry.space_group_name_H-M   'P 1'
#
loop_
_entity.id
_entity.type
_entity.pdbx_description
1 polymer ?
#
loop_
_entity_poly.entity_id
_entity_poly.type
_entity_poly.pdbx_seq_one_letter_code
_entity_poly.pdbx_strand_id
1 'polypeptide(L)'
;MKSVKPIIVSMGEPSGISSEIIIKVWLKRDLYKISPFILVDDLKKLNQVKTFFNLKANFQVVKEGDDINQIFSKSIPVIDLKANIDFIPGNPDPKNSKYVLKSINEAFKFMHMKKSSGMLTLPVCKTTLKKAKFNFNGQTEYL
;
A
#
# COMPACT_ATOMS: atom_id res chain seq x y z
N MET A 1 -25.03 13.39 -0.97
CA MET A 1 -23.65 13.59 -1.46
C MET A 1 -23.13 12.28 -2.06
N LYS A 2 -22.58 12.35 -3.25
CA LYS A 2 -21.86 11.18 -3.80
C LYS A 2 -20.62 10.93 -2.92
N SER A 3 -20.51 9.74 -2.34
CA SER A 3 -19.30 9.30 -1.64
C SER A 3 -18.10 9.41 -2.58
N VAL A 4 -17.05 10.11 -2.16
CA VAL A 4 -15.81 10.17 -2.95
C VAL A 4 -15.18 8.79 -2.95
N LYS A 5 -14.96 8.23 -4.15
CA LYS A 5 -14.26 6.95 -4.27
C LYS A 5 -12.82 7.10 -3.79
N PRO A 6 -12.30 6.13 -3.02
CA PRO A 6 -10.93 6.18 -2.55
C PRO A 6 -9.92 6.02 -3.68
N ILE A 7 -8.69 6.45 -3.44
CA ILE A 7 -7.52 6.07 -4.25
C ILE A 7 -7.04 4.70 -3.79
N ILE A 8 -6.75 3.79 -4.72
CA ILE A 8 -6.10 2.52 -4.38
C ILE A 8 -4.58 2.67 -4.47
N VAL A 9 -3.86 2.21 -3.44
CA VAL A 9 -2.40 2.39 -3.33
C VAL A 9 -1.73 1.03 -3.26
N SER A 10 -0.85 0.75 -4.22
CA SER A 10 -0.07 -0.49 -4.21
C SER A 10 1.17 -0.38 -3.32
N MET A 11 1.57 -1.52 -2.75
CA MET A 11 2.78 -1.66 -1.94
C MET A 11 4.02 -1.31 -2.75
N GLY A 12 4.94 -0.54 -2.13
CA GLY A 12 6.28 -0.32 -2.66
C GLY A 12 7.28 -1.37 -2.16
N GLU A 13 8.56 -1.00 -2.15
CA GLU A 13 9.61 -1.88 -1.60
C GLU A 13 9.37 -2.16 -0.11
N PRO A 14 9.21 -3.43 0.30
CA PRO A 14 8.90 -3.77 1.69
C PRO A 14 9.94 -3.31 2.71
N SER A 15 11.21 -3.30 2.34
CA SER A 15 12.34 -2.87 3.19
C SER A 15 12.73 -1.40 3.02
N GLY A 16 11.96 -0.67 2.19
CA GLY A 16 12.21 0.74 1.89
C GLY A 16 11.36 1.69 2.72
N ILE A 17 11.20 2.90 2.20
CA ILE A 17 10.53 4.03 2.87
C ILE A 17 9.03 4.09 2.61
N SER A 18 8.49 3.26 1.73
CA SER A 18 7.12 3.37 1.22
C SER A 18 6.06 3.32 2.31
N SER A 19 6.15 2.33 3.21
CA SER A 19 5.17 2.17 4.30
C SER A 19 5.27 3.29 5.32
N GLU A 20 6.49 3.74 5.65
CA GLU A 20 6.71 4.90 6.53
C GLU A 20 6.05 6.17 5.95
N ILE A 21 6.28 6.44 4.66
CA ILE A 21 5.73 7.63 3.99
C ILE A 21 4.21 7.61 4.02
N ILE A 22 3.57 6.51 3.62
CA ILE A 22 2.12 6.47 3.51
C ILE A 22 1.43 6.56 4.89
N ILE A 23 2.03 5.98 5.93
CA ILE A 23 1.53 6.12 7.30
C ILE A 23 1.65 7.58 7.76
N LYS A 24 2.79 8.24 7.50
CA LYS A 24 2.97 9.67 7.84
C LYS A 24 2.02 10.58 7.07
N VAL A 25 1.72 10.27 5.82
CA VAL A 25 0.70 10.98 5.03
C VAL A 25 -0.67 10.85 5.70
N TRP A 26 -1.07 9.64 6.09
CA TRP A 26 -2.34 9.43 6.78
C TRP A 26 -2.43 10.17 8.12
N LEU A 27 -1.34 10.21 8.90
CA LEU A 27 -1.29 10.95 10.17
C LEU A 27 -1.51 12.46 9.98
N LYS A 28 -1.20 12.98 8.80
CA LYS A 28 -1.39 14.40 8.44
C LYS A 28 -2.62 14.64 7.56
N ARG A 29 -3.51 13.66 7.42
CA ARG A 29 -4.65 13.69 6.49
C ARG A 29 -5.57 14.88 6.68
N ASP A 30 -5.84 15.25 7.94
CA ASP A 30 -6.74 16.36 8.26
C ASP A 30 -6.09 17.71 7.94
N LEU A 31 -4.78 17.84 8.22
CA LEU A 31 -4.01 19.05 7.96
C LEU A 31 -3.91 19.35 6.45
N TYR A 32 -3.64 18.32 5.65
CA TYR A 32 -3.45 18.48 4.19
C TYR A 32 -4.69 18.10 3.37
N LYS A 33 -5.83 17.83 4.02
CA LYS A 33 -7.08 17.41 3.35
C LYS A 33 -6.86 16.25 2.37
N ILE A 34 -6.14 15.23 2.84
CA ILE A 34 -5.81 14.04 2.02
C ILE A 34 -7.09 13.26 1.72
N SER A 35 -7.32 12.97 0.44
CA SER A 35 -8.42 12.12 0.00
C SER A 35 -8.30 10.70 0.56
N PRO A 36 -9.42 10.03 0.88
CA PRO A 36 -9.38 8.66 1.34
C PRO A 36 -8.65 7.73 0.37
N PHE A 37 -7.85 6.83 0.93
CA PHE A 37 -7.16 5.81 0.17
C PHE A 37 -7.24 4.45 0.86
N ILE A 38 -7.02 3.39 0.10
CA ILE A 38 -6.92 2.00 0.56
C ILE A 38 -5.52 1.50 0.20
N LEU A 39 -4.80 0.89 1.13
CA LEU A 39 -3.54 0.21 0.85
C LEU A 39 -3.79 -1.24 0.43
N VAL A 40 -3.10 -1.70 -0.60
CA VAL A 40 -2.94 -3.12 -0.89
C VAL A 40 -1.56 -3.54 -0.39
N ASP A 41 -1.49 -4.10 0.81
CA ASP A 41 -0.22 -4.30 1.50
C ASP A 41 -0.28 -5.52 2.42
N ASP A 42 0.77 -5.76 3.19
CA ASP A 42 0.86 -6.82 4.21
C ASP A 42 0.71 -6.23 5.61
N LEU A 43 -0.32 -6.67 6.32
CA LEU A 43 -0.67 -6.11 7.63
C LEU A 43 0.42 -6.35 8.68
N LYS A 44 1.11 -7.51 8.64
CA LYS A 44 2.23 -7.80 9.54
C LYS A 44 3.36 -6.79 9.35
N LYS A 45 3.78 -6.59 8.09
CA LYS A 45 4.83 -5.61 7.75
C LYS A 45 4.44 -4.19 8.18
N LEU A 46 3.22 -3.77 7.90
CA LEU A 46 2.74 -2.43 8.28
C LEU A 46 2.79 -2.22 9.81
N ASN A 47 2.42 -3.21 10.60
CA ASN A 47 2.53 -3.14 12.07
C ASN A 47 3.98 -3.10 12.54
N GLN A 48 4.89 -3.82 11.90
CA GLN A 48 6.33 -3.75 12.20
C GLN A 48 6.91 -2.37 11.89
N VAL A 49 6.56 -1.79 10.74
CA VAL A 49 6.97 -0.42 10.35
C VAL A 49 6.45 0.61 11.35
N LYS A 50 5.17 0.52 11.69
CA LYS A 50 4.54 1.40 12.69
C LYS A 50 5.29 1.36 14.02
N THR A 51 5.64 0.17 14.50
CA THR A 51 6.36 -0.02 15.77
C THR A 51 7.80 0.51 15.65
N PHE A 52 8.50 0.19 14.59
CA PHE A 52 9.89 0.60 14.36
C PHE A 52 10.06 2.13 14.37
N PHE A 53 9.14 2.85 13.75
CA PHE A 53 9.17 4.33 13.68
C PHE A 53 8.32 5.01 14.75
N ASN A 54 7.76 4.26 15.71
CA ASN A 54 6.86 4.78 16.76
C ASN A 54 5.71 5.64 16.20
N LEU A 55 5.06 5.18 15.13
CA LEU A 55 3.96 5.89 14.47
C LEU A 55 2.62 5.52 15.11
N LYS A 56 1.84 6.52 15.48
CA LYS A 56 0.53 6.34 16.14
C LYS A 56 -0.58 6.18 15.08
N ALA A 57 -0.55 5.10 14.33
CA ALA A 57 -1.57 4.77 13.35
C ALA A 57 -2.22 3.42 13.64
N ASN A 58 -3.47 3.26 13.24
CA ASN A 58 -4.19 1.99 13.27
C ASN A 58 -4.48 1.53 11.86
N PHE A 59 -4.59 0.22 11.67
CA PHE A 59 -4.95 -0.39 10.39
C PHE A 59 -6.26 -1.15 10.55
N GLN A 60 -7.09 -1.12 9.51
CA GLN A 60 -8.31 -1.91 9.46
C GLN A 60 -8.39 -2.63 8.12
N VAL A 61 -8.54 -3.95 8.18
CA VAL A 61 -8.75 -4.76 6.96
C VAL A 61 -10.13 -4.46 6.40
N VAL A 62 -10.17 -4.12 5.12
CA VAL A 62 -11.39 -3.77 4.40
C VAL A 62 -12.16 -5.03 4.03
N LYS A 63 -13.47 -4.99 4.25
CA LYS A 63 -14.45 -6.01 3.84
C LYS A 63 -15.41 -5.44 2.82
N GLU A 64 -16.10 -6.33 2.10
CA GLU A 64 -17.16 -5.90 1.19
C GLU A 64 -18.27 -5.18 1.95
N GLY A 65 -18.71 -4.04 1.42
CA GLY A 65 -19.75 -3.21 2.05
C GLY A 65 -19.25 -2.19 3.07
N ASP A 66 -17.97 -2.19 3.42
CA ASP A 66 -17.41 -1.21 4.36
C ASP A 66 -17.47 0.23 3.81
N ASP A 67 -17.76 1.17 4.69
CA ASP A 67 -17.62 2.60 4.42
C ASP A 67 -16.16 3.02 4.58
N ILE A 68 -15.45 3.16 3.46
CA ILE A 68 -14.02 3.50 3.45
C ILE A 68 -13.75 4.89 4.04
N ASN A 69 -14.66 5.85 3.87
CA ASN A 69 -14.47 7.19 4.44
C ASN A 69 -14.53 7.13 5.97
N GLN A 70 -15.44 6.35 6.51
CA GLN A 70 -15.56 6.15 7.95
C GLN A 70 -14.31 5.44 8.52
N ILE A 71 -13.84 4.39 7.85
CA ILE A 71 -12.62 3.69 8.25
C ILE A 71 -11.43 4.66 8.20
N PHE A 72 -11.26 5.38 7.10
CA PHE A 72 -10.12 6.28 6.87
C PHE A 72 -10.02 7.40 7.93
N SER A 73 -11.13 7.83 8.48
CA SER A 73 -11.14 8.82 9.55
C SER A 73 -10.47 8.35 10.86
N LYS A 74 -10.41 7.03 11.10
CA LYS A 74 -9.92 6.43 12.35
C LYS A 74 -8.74 5.48 12.18
N SER A 75 -8.59 4.91 10.99
CA SER A 75 -7.61 3.88 10.68
C SER A 75 -7.23 3.94 9.20
N ILE A 76 -6.07 3.36 8.85
CA ILE A 76 -5.70 3.17 7.44
C ILE A 76 -6.43 1.94 6.92
N PRO A 77 -7.29 2.06 5.88
CA PRO A 77 -7.93 0.91 5.25
C PRO A 77 -6.91 0.04 4.52
N VAL A 78 -6.92 -1.27 4.72
CA VAL A 78 -5.95 -2.21 4.12
C VAL A 78 -6.66 -3.39 3.47
N ILE A 79 -6.32 -3.69 2.22
CA ILE A 79 -6.53 -4.98 1.60
C ILE A 79 -5.30 -5.83 1.94
N ASP A 80 -5.45 -6.76 2.87
CA ASP A 80 -4.33 -7.53 3.41
C ASP A 80 -3.97 -8.69 2.48
N LEU A 81 -2.75 -8.66 1.95
CA LEU A 81 -2.20 -9.71 1.09
C LEU A 81 -1.86 -11.00 1.83
N LYS A 82 -1.80 -10.96 3.17
CA LYS A 82 -1.41 -12.10 4.03
C LYS A 82 -0.09 -12.73 3.58
N ALA A 83 0.85 -11.88 3.15
CA ALA A 83 2.13 -12.29 2.59
C ALA A 83 3.15 -12.69 3.66
N ASN A 84 2.89 -12.29 4.90
CA ASN A 84 3.76 -12.56 6.07
C ASN A 84 5.19 -12.03 5.89
N ILE A 85 5.29 -10.81 5.36
CA ILE A 85 6.57 -10.14 5.10
C ILE A 85 7.16 -9.61 6.41
N ASP A 86 8.44 -9.85 6.63
CA ASP A 86 9.21 -9.20 7.69
C ASP A 86 9.78 -7.86 7.20
N PHE A 87 9.63 -6.83 8.02
CA PHE A 87 10.24 -5.53 7.75
C PHE A 87 11.69 -5.52 8.22
N ILE A 88 12.62 -5.49 7.28
CA ILE A 88 14.07 -5.40 7.52
C ILE A 88 14.55 -4.12 6.83
N PRO A 89 14.66 -2.99 7.56
CA PRO A 89 14.94 -1.69 6.95
C PRO A 89 16.26 -1.68 6.20
N GLY A 90 16.23 -1.15 4.97
CA GLY A 90 17.42 -0.99 4.14
C GLY A 90 18.00 -2.27 3.54
N ASN A 91 17.33 -3.41 3.74
CA ASN A 91 17.80 -4.70 3.22
C ASN A 91 16.73 -5.37 2.32
N PRO A 92 16.59 -4.92 1.06
CA PRO A 92 15.61 -5.46 0.12
C PRO A 92 15.88 -6.94 -0.19
N ASP A 93 14.82 -7.77 -0.11
CA ASP A 93 14.88 -9.20 -0.46
C ASP A 93 14.14 -9.44 -1.77
N PRO A 94 14.81 -9.97 -2.82
CA PRO A 94 14.17 -10.32 -4.09
C PRO A 94 12.97 -11.26 -3.95
N LYS A 95 12.93 -12.09 -2.90
CA LYS A 95 11.80 -13.00 -2.61
C LYS A 95 10.48 -12.25 -2.39
N ASN A 96 10.55 -11.00 -1.94
CA ASN A 96 9.38 -10.16 -1.71
C ASN A 96 8.81 -9.54 -2.98
N SER A 97 9.55 -9.56 -4.10
CA SER A 97 9.11 -8.97 -5.37
C SER A 97 7.79 -9.53 -5.87
N LYS A 98 7.54 -10.83 -5.67
CA LYS A 98 6.25 -11.45 -6.01
C LYS A 98 5.06 -10.82 -5.30
N TYR A 99 5.24 -10.34 -4.07
CA TYR A 99 4.19 -9.68 -3.30
C TYR A 99 4.00 -8.22 -3.73
N VAL A 100 5.08 -7.56 -4.11
CA VAL A 100 5.01 -6.21 -4.73
C VAL A 100 4.19 -6.29 -6.02
N LEU A 101 4.47 -7.26 -6.88
CA LEU A 101 3.72 -7.48 -8.12
C LEU A 101 2.26 -7.88 -7.85
N LYS A 102 2.03 -8.76 -6.86
CA LYS A 102 0.67 -9.13 -6.44
C LYS A 102 -0.11 -7.91 -5.97
N SER A 103 0.51 -7.03 -5.19
CA SER A 103 -0.11 -5.78 -4.74
C SER A 103 -0.51 -4.89 -5.92
N ILE A 104 0.37 -4.69 -6.89
CA ILE A 104 0.08 -3.91 -8.10
C ILE A 104 -1.09 -4.51 -8.86
N ASN A 105 -1.11 -5.84 -9.06
CA ASN A 105 -2.19 -6.52 -9.76
C ASN A 105 -3.54 -6.41 -9.03
N GLU A 106 -3.56 -6.57 -7.73
CA GLU A 106 -4.79 -6.42 -6.94
C GLU A 106 -5.30 -4.97 -6.95
N ALA A 107 -4.40 -3.99 -6.85
CA ALA A 107 -4.76 -2.58 -6.97
C ALA A 107 -5.33 -2.26 -8.36
N PHE A 108 -4.72 -2.78 -9.41
CA PHE A 108 -5.20 -2.63 -10.79
C PHE A 108 -6.60 -3.22 -10.98
N LYS A 109 -6.83 -4.45 -10.49
CA LYS A 109 -8.16 -5.08 -10.52
C LYS A 109 -9.22 -4.23 -9.81
N PHE A 110 -8.88 -3.73 -8.61
CA PHE A 110 -9.77 -2.88 -7.83
C PHE A 110 -10.13 -1.59 -8.58
N MET A 111 -9.17 -0.96 -9.24
CA MET A 111 -9.38 0.20 -10.09
C MET A 111 -10.25 -0.15 -11.31
N HIS A 112 -9.97 -1.27 -11.97
CA HIS A 112 -10.70 -1.71 -13.17
C HIS A 112 -12.17 -2.01 -12.87
N MET A 113 -12.47 -2.51 -11.66
CA MET A 113 -13.84 -2.68 -11.17
C MET A 113 -14.55 -1.36 -10.82
N LYS A 114 -13.93 -0.22 -11.12
CA LYS A 114 -14.44 1.14 -10.84
C LYS A 114 -14.75 1.39 -9.36
N LYS A 115 -14.06 0.69 -8.46
CA LYS A 115 -14.20 0.83 -7.00
C LYS A 115 -13.32 1.95 -6.42
N SER A 116 -12.38 2.48 -7.21
CA SER A 116 -11.50 3.60 -6.84
C SER A 116 -11.58 4.72 -7.88
N SER A 117 -11.17 5.92 -7.48
CA SER A 117 -11.05 7.10 -8.36
C SER A 117 -9.74 7.12 -9.14
N GLY A 118 -8.76 6.32 -8.73
CA GLY A 118 -7.45 6.21 -9.36
C GLY A 118 -6.56 5.24 -8.60
N MET A 119 -5.37 5.00 -9.15
CA MET A 119 -4.34 4.15 -8.56
C MET A 119 -3.05 4.94 -8.35
N LEU A 120 -2.44 4.75 -7.20
CA LEU A 120 -1.12 5.26 -6.85
C LEU A 120 -0.19 4.08 -6.59
N THR A 121 1.02 4.14 -7.13
CA THR A 121 2.09 3.17 -6.86
C THR A 121 3.14 3.78 -5.94
N LEU A 122 3.47 3.11 -4.84
CA LEU A 122 4.56 3.53 -3.97
C LEU A 122 5.93 3.11 -4.57
N PRO A 123 7.04 3.77 -4.18
CA PRO A 123 8.35 3.51 -4.75
C PRO A 123 8.79 2.04 -4.60
N VAL A 124 9.28 1.45 -5.68
CA VAL A 124 9.82 0.08 -5.73
C VAL A 124 11.33 0.10 -5.95
N CYS A 125 12.00 -0.96 -5.53
CA CYS A 125 13.42 -1.16 -5.80
C CYS A 125 13.60 -1.90 -7.14
N LYS A 126 13.99 -1.17 -8.18
CA LYS A 126 14.19 -1.74 -9.54
C LYS A 126 15.23 -2.87 -9.55
N THR A 127 16.31 -2.72 -8.78
CA THR A 127 17.37 -3.74 -8.69
C THR A 127 16.83 -5.05 -8.12
N THR A 128 16.00 -4.98 -7.08
CA THR A 128 15.37 -6.15 -6.45
C THR A 128 14.42 -6.84 -7.41
N LEU A 129 13.59 -6.07 -8.13
CA LEU A 129 12.68 -6.60 -9.15
C LEU A 129 13.44 -7.30 -10.28
N LYS A 130 14.53 -6.72 -10.77
CA LYS A 130 15.39 -7.34 -11.81
C LYS A 130 16.00 -8.67 -11.34
N LYS A 131 16.50 -8.74 -10.10
CA LYS A 131 17.01 -9.97 -9.49
C LYS A 131 15.93 -11.06 -9.39
N ALA A 132 14.68 -10.67 -9.23
CA ALA A 132 13.53 -11.58 -9.25
C ALA A 132 13.01 -11.91 -10.67
N LYS A 133 13.80 -11.64 -11.70
CA LYS A 133 13.48 -11.87 -13.12
C LYS A 133 12.28 -11.05 -13.64
N PHE A 134 12.08 -9.88 -13.08
CA PHE A 134 11.10 -8.92 -13.59
C PHE A 134 11.62 -8.24 -14.86
N ASN A 135 10.98 -8.50 -15.99
CA ASN A 135 11.46 -8.12 -17.32
C ASN A 135 11.02 -6.73 -17.79
N PHE A 136 10.44 -5.92 -16.91
CA PHE A 136 10.00 -4.56 -17.23
C PHE A 136 10.94 -3.51 -16.60
N ASN A 137 11.03 -2.33 -17.22
CA ASN A 137 11.90 -1.25 -16.72
C ASN A 137 11.36 -0.55 -15.47
N GLY A 138 10.12 -0.82 -15.10
CA GLY A 138 9.47 -0.26 -13.90
C GLY A 138 7.98 -0.56 -13.88
N GLN A 139 7.29 -0.01 -12.87
CA GLN A 139 5.86 -0.21 -12.67
C GLN A 139 5.02 0.33 -13.83
N THR A 140 5.40 1.47 -14.40
CA THR A 140 4.66 2.12 -15.50
C THR A 140 4.63 1.25 -16.76
N GLU A 141 5.72 0.56 -17.06
CA GLU A 141 5.78 -0.34 -18.22
C GLU A 141 5.01 -1.65 -17.93
N TYR A 142 4.95 -2.07 -16.67
CA TYR A 142 4.22 -3.26 -16.25
C TYR A 142 2.70 -3.08 -16.31
N LEU A 143 2.18 -1.88 -16.02
CA LEU A 143 0.76 -1.54 -16.04
C LEU A 143 0.26 -1.27 -17.45
#